data_0fb522a818547d5c4258316f12359667
#
_entry.id   0fb522a818547d5c4258316f12359667
#
_cell.length_a   1.000
_cell.length_b   1.000
_cell.length_c   1.000
_cell.angle_alpha   90.00
_cell.angle_beta   90.00
_cell.angle_gamma   90.00
#
_symmetry.space_group_name_H-M   'P 1'
#
loop_
_entity.id
_entity.type
_entity.pdbx_description
1 polymer ?
#
loop_
_entity_poly.entity_id
_entity_poly.type
_entity_poly.pdbx_seq_one_letter_code
_entity_poly.pdbx_strand_id
1 'polypeptide(L)'
;MWGFGILPAMTDVEIECAKADIAATGDLLERALKLSGLVTTLFQEQGFPLVVVGGSAVEFYTEGGYMSGDVDFCRRSLKAIPLRLMTDVMSRLGGKSLGRNWLVCGIYVDFLGLLESETTLPNRELETPYGRVFFLPPELALVERIIFSESSAECLPSARQMMAAALQDERFDWAEARRLADLPDFKVLPRLEEMRKEVSDGR
;
A
#
# COMPACT_ATOMS: atom_id res chain seq x y z
N MET A 1 -9.40 21.64 -9.30
CA MET A 1 -8.97 22.30 -8.04
C MET A 1 -9.82 21.69 -6.93
N TRP A 2 -9.29 20.66 -6.23
CA TRP A 2 -10.01 19.97 -5.17
C TRP A 2 -9.77 20.74 -3.87
N GLY A 3 -10.81 21.37 -3.36
CA GLY A 3 -10.75 22.05 -2.07
C GLY A 3 -10.73 21.01 -0.97
N PHE A 4 -9.55 20.59 -0.53
CA PHE A 4 -9.40 19.89 0.74
C PHE A 4 -9.68 20.91 1.86
N GLY A 5 -10.83 20.80 2.51
CA GLY A 5 -11.03 21.45 3.78
C GLY A 5 -9.86 21.03 4.70
N ILE A 6 -9.14 22.00 5.24
CA ILE A 6 -8.07 21.77 6.21
C ILE A 6 -8.76 21.17 7.44
N LEU A 7 -8.73 19.86 7.59
CA LEU A 7 -9.09 19.22 8.86
C LEU A 7 -8.09 19.72 9.92
N PRO A 8 -8.55 19.99 11.16
CA PRO A 8 -7.63 20.36 12.22
C PRO A 8 -6.61 19.24 12.43
N ALA A 9 -5.35 19.63 12.65
CA ALA A 9 -4.28 18.67 12.90
C ALA A 9 -4.58 17.82 14.13
N MET A 10 -4.25 16.53 14.08
CA MET A 10 -4.44 15.62 15.21
C MET A 10 -3.62 16.05 16.40
N THR A 11 -4.27 16.12 17.55
CA THR A 11 -3.62 16.40 18.84
C THR A 11 -2.83 15.18 19.33
N ASP A 12 -1.86 15.42 20.22
CA ASP A 12 -1.09 14.32 20.81
C ASP A 12 -1.96 13.34 21.62
N VAL A 13 -3.05 13.83 22.24
CA VAL A 13 -4.02 12.98 22.95
C VAL A 13 -4.74 12.04 21.99
N GLU A 14 -5.19 12.55 20.84
CA GLU A 14 -5.85 11.74 19.81
C GLU A 14 -4.88 10.70 19.25
N ILE A 15 -3.62 11.06 19.03
CA ILE A 15 -2.59 10.12 18.56
C ILE A 15 -2.33 9.01 19.60
N GLU A 16 -2.23 9.34 20.90
CA GLU A 16 -2.03 8.33 21.94
C GLU A 16 -3.24 7.38 22.05
N CYS A 17 -4.48 7.90 21.94
CA CYS A 17 -5.69 7.08 21.90
C CYS A 17 -5.70 6.16 20.68
N ALA A 18 -5.35 6.66 19.48
CA ALA A 18 -5.26 5.89 18.26
C ALA A 18 -4.22 4.77 18.37
N LYS A 19 -3.04 5.06 18.90
CA LYS A 19 -1.97 4.06 19.13
C LYS A 19 -2.42 2.95 20.08
N ALA A 20 -3.14 3.30 21.15
CA ALA A 20 -3.65 2.31 22.10
C ALA A 20 -4.68 1.37 21.44
N ASP A 21 -5.61 1.91 20.64
CA ASP A 21 -6.58 1.12 19.89
C ASP A 21 -5.91 0.23 18.85
N ILE A 22 -4.98 0.79 18.05
CA ILE A 22 -4.23 0.04 17.05
C ILE A 22 -3.46 -1.13 17.70
N ALA A 23 -2.78 -0.89 18.82
CA ALA A 23 -2.03 -1.91 19.52
C ALA A 23 -2.93 -3.00 20.12
N ALA A 24 -4.17 -2.67 20.50
CA ALA A 24 -5.16 -3.59 21.02
C ALA A 24 -5.90 -4.40 19.94
N THR A 25 -5.82 -3.97 18.65
CA THR A 25 -6.48 -4.64 17.53
C THR A 25 -5.83 -6.02 17.29
N GLY A 26 -6.60 -7.09 17.41
CA GLY A 26 -6.11 -8.47 17.29
C GLY A 26 -5.87 -8.90 15.84
N ASP A 27 -6.75 -8.48 14.93
CA ASP A 27 -6.62 -8.76 13.50
C ASP A 27 -5.47 -7.95 12.89
N LEU A 28 -4.55 -8.62 12.18
CA LEU A 28 -3.33 -7.99 11.67
C LEU A 28 -3.63 -7.05 10.49
N LEU A 29 -4.54 -7.42 9.60
CA LEU A 29 -4.92 -6.56 8.47
C LEU A 29 -5.63 -5.30 8.97
N GLU A 30 -6.60 -5.45 9.88
CA GLU A 30 -7.28 -4.30 10.47
C GLU A 30 -6.30 -3.38 11.20
N ARG A 31 -5.34 -3.96 11.95
CA ARG A 31 -4.28 -3.20 12.63
C ARG A 31 -3.41 -2.42 11.64
N ALA A 32 -2.99 -3.07 10.54
CA ALA A 32 -2.20 -2.44 9.49
C ALA A 32 -2.96 -1.30 8.79
N LEU A 33 -4.26 -1.50 8.52
CA LEU A 33 -5.13 -0.48 7.93
C LEU A 33 -5.31 0.74 8.84
N LYS A 34 -5.59 0.52 10.13
CA LYS A 34 -5.70 1.59 11.12
C LYS A 34 -4.39 2.37 11.26
N LEU A 35 -3.25 1.66 11.31
CA LEU A 35 -1.94 2.29 11.37
C LEU A 35 -1.67 3.09 10.10
N SER A 36 -1.98 2.55 8.92
CA SER A 36 -1.81 3.22 7.63
C SER A 36 -2.63 4.52 7.56
N GLY A 37 -3.86 4.51 8.07
CA GLY A 37 -4.69 5.71 8.17
C GLY A 37 -4.06 6.79 9.04
N LEU A 38 -3.57 6.42 10.22
CA LEU A 38 -2.91 7.34 11.14
C LEU A 38 -1.62 7.92 10.54
N VAL A 39 -0.76 7.08 9.97
CA VAL A 39 0.49 7.50 9.30
C VAL A 39 0.16 8.44 8.13
N THR A 40 -0.75 8.05 7.24
CA THR A 40 -1.14 8.86 6.08
C THR A 40 -1.65 10.24 6.50
N THR A 41 -2.50 10.30 7.53
CA THR A 41 -3.05 11.56 8.05
C THR A 41 -1.94 12.48 8.56
N LEU A 42 -1.04 11.98 9.40
CA LEU A 42 0.03 12.79 9.98
C LEU A 42 1.01 13.31 8.92
N PHE A 43 1.34 12.52 7.91
CA PHE A 43 2.19 12.99 6.81
C PHE A 43 1.46 13.94 5.87
N GLN A 44 0.17 13.73 5.63
CA GLN A 44 -0.65 14.63 4.80
C GLN A 44 -0.82 16.00 5.45
N GLU A 45 -0.97 16.10 6.77
CA GLU A 45 -0.96 17.36 7.52
C GLU A 45 0.32 18.17 7.29
N GLN A 46 1.43 17.50 7.02
CA GLN A 46 2.73 18.11 6.71
C GLN A 46 2.95 18.35 5.21
N GLY A 47 1.94 18.07 4.38
CA GLY A 47 1.98 18.26 2.93
C GLY A 47 2.69 17.13 2.16
N PHE A 48 2.79 15.93 2.76
CA PHE A 48 3.38 14.74 2.15
C PHE A 48 2.35 13.61 2.02
N PRO A 49 1.48 13.63 0.99
CA PRO A 49 0.53 12.55 0.76
C PRO A 49 1.26 11.24 0.45
N LEU A 50 0.82 10.16 1.11
CA LEU A 50 1.39 8.82 0.98
C LEU A 50 0.42 7.88 0.25
N VAL A 51 0.98 6.80 -0.30
CA VAL A 51 0.25 5.68 -0.92
C VAL A 51 0.87 4.40 -0.40
N VAL A 52 0.04 3.45 0.00
CA VAL A 52 0.45 2.09 0.33
C VAL A 52 0.72 1.33 -0.95
N VAL A 53 1.87 0.67 -1.00
CA VAL A 53 2.37 -0.07 -2.18
C VAL A 53 2.85 -1.47 -1.79
N GLY A 54 3.46 -2.16 -2.71
CA GLY A 54 4.18 -3.41 -2.43
C GLY A 54 3.30 -4.53 -1.92
N GLY A 55 3.84 -5.32 -0.98
CA GLY A 55 3.14 -6.44 -0.35
C GLY A 55 1.91 -6.02 0.44
N SER A 56 1.96 -4.89 1.10
CA SER A 56 0.85 -4.34 1.89
C SER A 56 -0.38 -4.00 1.05
N ALA A 57 -0.18 -3.50 -0.18
CA ALA A 57 -1.28 -3.26 -1.11
C ALA A 57 -1.92 -4.60 -1.55
N VAL A 58 -1.09 -5.63 -1.78
CA VAL A 58 -1.59 -6.98 -2.10
C VAL A 58 -2.37 -7.58 -0.94
N GLU A 59 -1.86 -7.45 0.29
CA GLU A 59 -2.56 -7.91 1.50
C GLU A 59 -3.96 -7.28 1.61
N PHE A 60 -4.06 -5.99 1.34
CA PHE A 60 -5.34 -5.30 1.30
C PHE A 60 -6.28 -5.87 0.22
N TYR A 61 -5.81 -6.01 -1.03
CA TYR A 61 -6.64 -6.48 -2.14
C TYR A 61 -7.02 -7.96 -2.03
N THR A 62 -6.27 -8.75 -1.29
CA THR A 62 -6.54 -10.16 -1.06
C THR A 62 -7.25 -10.43 0.28
N GLU A 63 -7.71 -9.36 0.96
CA GLU A 63 -8.40 -9.43 2.24
C GLU A 63 -7.65 -10.29 3.28
N GLY A 64 -6.31 -10.12 3.33
CA GLY A 64 -5.44 -10.89 4.23
C GLY A 64 -5.10 -12.31 3.74
N GLY A 65 -5.51 -12.68 2.52
CA GLY A 65 -5.10 -13.95 1.91
C GLY A 65 -3.59 -14.05 1.68
N TYR A 66 -2.93 -12.92 1.51
CA TYR A 66 -1.49 -12.75 1.57
C TYR A 66 -1.14 -11.83 2.75
N MET A 67 -0.15 -12.21 3.55
CA MET A 67 0.33 -11.38 4.68
C MET A 67 1.72 -10.84 4.36
N SER A 68 1.85 -9.52 4.32
CA SER A 68 3.11 -8.83 4.07
C SER A 68 3.99 -8.78 5.33
N GLY A 69 3.38 -8.52 6.47
CA GLY A 69 4.09 -8.34 7.75
C GLY A 69 4.66 -6.93 7.97
N ASP A 70 4.62 -6.08 6.96
CA ASP A 70 5.06 -4.69 6.99
C ASP A 70 4.08 -3.80 6.23
N VAL A 71 4.24 -2.48 6.32
CA VAL A 71 3.49 -1.51 5.53
C VAL A 71 4.48 -0.62 4.78
N ASP A 72 4.42 -0.73 3.45
CA ASP A 72 5.26 0.03 2.54
C ASP A 72 4.55 1.28 2.04
N PHE A 73 5.19 2.44 2.20
CA PHE A 73 4.68 3.71 1.70
C PHE A 73 5.58 4.30 0.62
N CYS A 74 4.93 4.82 -0.43
CA CYS A 74 5.54 5.76 -1.35
C CYS A 74 4.90 7.15 -1.18
N ARG A 75 5.71 8.21 -1.35
CA ARG A 75 5.19 9.58 -1.43
C ARG A 75 4.69 9.88 -2.84
N ARG A 76 3.61 10.65 -2.93
CA ARG A 76 3.10 11.17 -4.23
C ARG A 76 3.74 12.48 -4.64
N SER A 77 4.35 13.19 -3.70
CA SER A 77 5.00 14.49 -3.95
C SER A 77 6.41 14.30 -4.51
N LEU A 78 6.79 15.10 -5.51
CA LEU A 78 8.20 15.18 -5.99
C LEU A 78 9.16 15.64 -4.89
N LYS A 79 8.67 16.44 -3.93
CA LYS A 79 9.47 16.90 -2.80
C LYS A 79 9.76 15.73 -1.87
N ALA A 80 11.02 15.46 -1.61
CA ALA A 80 11.43 14.43 -0.64
C ALA A 80 10.97 14.78 0.78
N ILE A 81 10.57 13.76 1.54
CA ILE A 81 10.25 13.92 2.97
C ILE A 81 11.57 14.21 3.71
N PRO A 82 11.69 15.37 4.41
CA PRO A 82 12.90 15.64 5.19
C PRO A 82 13.07 14.59 6.30
N LEU A 83 14.28 14.08 6.49
CA LEU A 83 14.57 13.07 7.51
C LEU A 83 14.11 13.51 8.91
N ARG A 84 14.30 14.79 9.24
CA ARG A 84 13.84 15.34 10.52
C ARG A 84 12.33 15.22 10.68
N LEU A 85 11.56 15.59 9.66
CA LEU A 85 10.09 15.47 9.67
C LEU A 85 9.65 14.01 9.84
N MET A 86 10.26 13.11 9.09
CA MET A 86 10.01 11.68 9.21
C MET A 86 10.26 11.19 10.63
N THR A 87 11.42 11.56 11.20
CA THR A 87 11.77 11.21 12.59
C THR A 87 10.78 11.80 13.59
N ASP A 88 10.39 13.06 13.42
CA ASP A 88 9.45 13.73 14.33
C ASP A 88 8.08 13.05 14.31
N VAL A 89 7.53 12.77 13.11
CA VAL A 89 6.23 12.09 12.96
C VAL A 89 6.29 10.67 13.53
N MET A 90 7.30 9.90 13.14
CA MET A 90 7.41 8.51 13.60
C MET A 90 7.67 8.42 15.12
N SER A 91 8.38 9.38 15.70
CA SER A 91 8.58 9.45 17.15
C SER A 91 7.26 9.75 17.90
N ARG A 92 6.40 10.62 17.38
CA ARG A 92 5.06 10.87 17.94
C ARG A 92 4.22 9.58 17.94
N LEU A 93 4.40 8.72 16.95
CA LEU A 93 3.77 7.40 16.88
C LEU A 93 4.41 6.35 17.81
N GLY A 94 5.45 6.72 18.57
CA GLY A 94 6.21 5.78 19.39
C GLY A 94 7.06 4.81 18.57
N GLY A 95 7.35 5.17 17.32
CA GLY A 95 8.12 4.35 16.39
C GLY A 95 9.56 4.16 16.84
N LYS A 96 10.05 2.93 16.74
CA LYS A 96 11.46 2.59 16.95
C LYS A 96 12.13 2.42 15.60
N SER A 97 13.17 3.23 15.33
CA SER A 97 13.95 3.09 14.10
C SER A 97 14.79 1.81 14.14
N LEU A 98 14.69 1.01 13.10
CA LEU A 98 15.41 -0.25 12.91
C LEU A 98 16.11 -0.21 11.55
N GLY A 99 17.15 0.63 11.45
CA GLY A 99 17.82 0.89 10.19
C GLY A 99 16.95 1.73 9.25
N ARG A 100 16.49 1.14 8.16
CA ARG A 100 15.61 1.76 7.16
C ARG A 100 14.13 1.77 7.58
N ASN A 101 13.73 0.80 8.38
CA ASN A 101 12.35 0.60 8.77
C ASN A 101 12.05 1.17 10.15
N TRP A 102 10.74 1.37 10.42
CA TRP A 102 10.23 1.75 11.73
C TRP A 102 9.34 0.65 12.27
N LEU A 103 9.43 0.36 13.57
CA LEU A 103 8.48 -0.51 14.25
C LEU A 103 7.49 0.35 15.03
N VAL A 104 6.21 0.29 14.65
CA VAL A 104 5.11 1.07 15.23
C VAL A 104 3.94 0.13 15.54
N CYS A 105 3.45 0.12 16.76
CA CYS A 105 2.33 -0.74 17.18
C CYS A 105 2.50 -2.22 16.79
N GLY A 106 3.75 -2.71 16.75
CA GLY A 106 4.09 -4.08 16.38
C GLY A 106 4.13 -4.36 14.86
N ILE A 107 4.02 -3.33 14.01
CA ILE A 107 4.08 -3.44 12.55
C ILE A 107 5.32 -2.70 12.05
N TYR A 108 6.01 -3.31 11.08
CA TYR A 108 7.09 -2.64 10.36
C TYR A 108 6.51 -1.67 9.34
N VAL A 109 7.11 -0.48 9.26
CA VAL A 109 6.75 0.59 8.32
C VAL A 109 8.00 1.01 7.55
N ASP A 110 7.92 1.00 6.22
CA ASP A 110 9.00 1.46 5.35
C ASP A 110 8.54 2.60 4.42
N PHE A 111 9.47 3.48 4.04
CA PHE A 111 9.24 4.59 3.12
C PHE A 111 10.15 4.42 1.92
N LEU A 112 9.59 3.90 0.82
CA LEU A 112 10.35 3.46 -0.36
C LEU A 112 10.75 4.60 -1.31
N GLY A 113 10.23 5.81 -1.11
CA GLY A 113 10.59 6.97 -1.92
C GLY A 113 9.42 7.56 -2.70
N LEU A 114 9.67 8.02 -3.94
CA LEU A 114 8.66 8.55 -4.84
C LEU A 114 7.86 7.40 -5.46
N LEU A 115 6.54 7.56 -5.51
CA LEU A 115 5.72 6.68 -6.33
C LEU A 115 6.00 7.00 -7.80
N GLU A 116 6.62 6.08 -8.50
CA GLU A 116 6.72 6.05 -9.95
C GLU A 116 5.58 5.17 -10.45
N SER A 117 4.66 5.75 -11.22
CA SER A 117 3.47 5.03 -11.66
C SER A 117 3.25 5.23 -13.15
N GLU A 118 3.22 4.14 -13.87
CA GLU A 118 2.96 4.09 -15.30
C GLU A 118 1.46 4.04 -15.64
N THR A 119 0.61 4.11 -14.63
CA THR A 119 -0.85 4.14 -14.81
C THR A 119 -1.43 5.52 -14.53
N THR A 120 -2.49 5.87 -15.27
CA THR A 120 -3.32 7.05 -15.04
C THR A 120 -4.55 6.75 -14.17
N LEU A 121 -4.75 5.49 -13.78
CA LEU A 121 -5.84 5.11 -12.89
C LEU A 121 -5.68 5.78 -11.52
N PRO A 122 -6.80 6.18 -10.91
CA PRO A 122 -6.75 6.73 -9.57
C PRO A 122 -6.37 5.63 -8.55
N ASN A 123 -5.67 6.04 -7.50
CA ASN A 123 -5.45 5.18 -6.36
C ASN A 123 -6.79 4.74 -5.75
N ARG A 124 -6.87 3.50 -5.27
CA ARG A 124 -8.00 3.06 -4.45
C ARG A 124 -7.92 3.70 -3.09
N GLU A 125 -9.07 4.01 -2.52
CA GLU A 125 -9.20 4.69 -1.24
C GLU A 125 -9.99 3.83 -0.26
N LEU A 126 -9.57 3.86 1.01
CA LEU A 126 -10.29 3.27 2.13
C LEU A 126 -10.33 4.26 3.29
N GLU A 127 -11.52 4.48 3.84
CA GLU A 127 -11.69 5.23 5.08
C GLU A 127 -11.39 4.32 6.28
N THR A 128 -10.57 4.82 7.20
CA THR A 128 -10.29 4.19 8.50
C THR A 128 -10.68 5.12 9.63
N PRO A 129 -10.76 4.65 10.89
CA PRO A 129 -11.04 5.53 12.02
C PRO A 129 -10.04 6.68 12.18
N TYR A 130 -8.83 6.56 11.62
CA TYR A 130 -7.74 7.52 11.80
C TYR A 130 -7.36 8.24 10.51
N GLY A 131 -8.17 8.13 9.46
CA GLY A 131 -8.00 8.83 8.21
C GLY A 131 -8.09 7.93 7.00
N ARG A 132 -7.90 8.55 5.85
CA ARG A 132 -8.01 7.90 4.55
C ARG A 132 -6.68 7.28 4.15
N VAL A 133 -6.73 6.03 3.72
CA VAL A 133 -5.59 5.31 3.13
C VAL A 133 -5.75 5.26 1.63
N PHE A 134 -4.66 5.50 0.91
CA PHE A 134 -4.58 5.37 -0.54
C PHE A 134 -3.71 4.17 -0.88
N PHE A 135 -4.17 3.36 -1.83
CA PHE A 135 -3.46 2.17 -2.31
C PHE A 135 -3.09 2.32 -3.78
N LEU A 136 -1.96 1.75 -4.16
CA LEU A 136 -1.62 1.56 -5.56
C LEU A 136 -2.80 0.92 -6.30
N PRO A 137 -3.13 1.36 -7.55
CA PRO A 137 -4.20 0.70 -8.32
C PRO A 137 -3.97 -0.81 -8.44
N PRO A 138 -5.02 -1.64 -8.30
CA PRO A 138 -4.86 -3.10 -8.28
C PRO A 138 -4.29 -3.65 -9.59
N GLU A 139 -4.52 -2.97 -10.71
CA GLU A 139 -3.97 -3.29 -12.03
C GLU A 139 -2.44 -3.23 -12.03
N LEU A 140 -1.89 -2.14 -11.48
CA LEU A 140 -0.44 -1.98 -11.36
C LEU A 140 0.13 -2.93 -10.30
N ALA A 141 -0.55 -3.07 -9.16
CA ALA A 141 -0.13 -4.00 -8.10
C ALA A 141 -0.04 -5.45 -8.62
N LEU A 142 -0.99 -5.90 -9.44
CA LEU A 142 -0.95 -7.21 -10.07
C LEU A 142 0.25 -7.36 -11.00
N VAL A 143 0.46 -6.39 -11.90
CA VAL A 143 1.57 -6.43 -12.86
C VAL A 143 2.91 -6.46 -12.15
N GLU A 144 3.11 -5.61 -11.13
CA GLU A 144 4.33 -5.64 -10.30
C GLU A 144 4.55 -7.00 -9.62
N ARG A 145 3.50 -7.63 -9.08
CA ARG A 145 3.64 -8.98 -8.48
C ARG A 145 4.04 -10.03 -9.50
N ILE A 146 3.53 -9.95 -10.73
CA ILE A 146 3.94 -10.85 -11.81
C ILE A 146 5.41 -10.64 -12.16
N ILE A 147 5.87 -9.39 -12.31
CA ILE A 147 7.28 -9.05 -12.56
C ILE A 147 8.17 -9.65 -11.46
N PHE A 148 7.83 -9.42 -10.19
CA PHE A 148 8.61 -9.95 -9.07
C PHE A 148 8.58 -11.48 -9.01
N SER A 149 7.50 -12.14 -9.43
CA SER A 149 7.41 -13.59 -9.46
C SER A 149 8.32 -14.26 -10.50
N GLU A 150 8.72 -13.53 -11.54
CA GLU A 150 9.70 -14.01 -12.53
C GLU A 150 11.13 -14.03 -11.98
N SER A 151 11.43 -13.12 -11.06
CA SER A 151 12.75 -13.01 -10.42
C SER A 151 12.87 -13.76 -9.09
N SER A 152 11.75 -14.03 -8.42
CA SER A 152 11.68 -14.71 -7.12
C SER A 152 10.46 -15.63 -7.04
N ALA A 153 10.69 -16.93 -6.89
CA ALA A 153 9.61 -17.91 -6.71
C ALA A 153 8.77 -17.64 -5.45
N GLU A 154 9.32 -16.95 -4.46
CA GLU A 154 8.61 -16.57 -3.22
C GLU A 154 7.48 -15.57 -3.48
N CYS A 155 7.56 -14.80 -4.58
CA CYS A 155 6.52 -13.86 -4.97
C CYS A 155 5.36 -14.50 -5.77
N LEU A 156 5.50 -15.74 -6.24
CA LEU A 156 4.47 -16.40 -7.04
C LEU A 156 3.15 -16.61 -6.31
N PRO A 157 3.11 -17.02 -5.03
CA PRO A 157 1.86 -17.15 -4.29
C PRO A 157 1.08 -15.82 -4.21
N SER A 158 1.77 -14.71 -3.91
CA SER A 158 1.13 -13.38 -3.84
C SER A 158 0.61 -12.90 -5.19
N ALA A 159 1.33 -13.18 -6.29
CA ALA A 159 0.86 -12.88 -7.65
C ALA A 159 -0.41 -13.68 -8.00
N ARG A 160 -0.47 -14.97 -7.66
CA ARG A 160 -1.66 -15.81 -7.87
C ARG A 160 -2.86 -15.36 -7.04
N GLN A 161 -2.65 -14.99 -5.79
CA GLN A 161 -3.73 -14.47 -4.94
C GLN A 161 -4.25 -13.13 -5.45
N MET A 162 -3.35 -12.24 -5.86
CA MET A 162 -3.74 -10.96 -6.47
C MET A 162 -4.50 -11.18 -7.80
N MET A 163 -4.09 -12.17 -8.62
CA MET A 163 -4.82 -12.56 -9.83
C MET A 163 -6.23 -13.07 -9.49
N ALA A 164 -6.36 -13.90 -8.45
CA ALA A 164 -7.66 -14.41 -8.01
C ALA A 164 -8.57 -13.27 -7.52
N ALA A 165 -8.04 -12.32 -6.77
CA ALA A 165 -8.77 -11.13 -6.34
C ALA A 165 -9.20 -10.26 -7.54
N ALA A 166 -8.32 -10.04 -8.51
CA ALA A 166 -8.60 -9.29 -9.72
C ALA A 166 -9.71 -9.93 -10.58
N LEU A 167 -9.79 -11.26 -10.62
CA LEU A 167 -10.85 -11.99 -11.32
C LEU A 167 -12.23 -11.83 -10.67
N GLN A 168 -12.28 -11.46 -9.40
CA GLN A 168 -13.51 -11.26 -8.64
C GLN A 168 -13.93 -9.78 -8.53
N ASP A 169 -13.04 -8.84 -8.78
CA ASP A 169 -13.35 -7.39 -8.74
C ASP A 169 -13.91 -6.94 -10.10
N GLU A 170 -15.23 -6.69 -10.15
CA GLU A 170 -15.90 -6.17 -11.35
C GLU A 170 -15.37 -4.81 -11.82
N ARG A 171 -14.68 -4.07 -10.93
CA ARG A 171 -14.09 -2.75 -11.24
C ARG A 171 -12.66 -2.86 -11.74
N PHE A 172 -12.09 -4.06 -11.83
CA PHE A 172 -10.72 -4.27 -12.31
C PHE A 172 -10.62 -4.01 -13.81
N ASP A 173 -9.74 -3.09 -14.21
CA ASP A 173 -9.54 -2.72 -15.61
C ASP A 173 -8.52 -3.64 -16.29
N TRP A 174 -9.00 -4.73 -16.91
CA TRP A 174 -8.17 -5.66 -17.65
C TRP A 174 -7.48 -5.05 -18.86
N ALA A 175 -8.04 -3.98 -19.47
CA ALA A 175 -7.39 -3.31 -20.60
C ALA A 175 -6.15 -2.55 -20.11
N GLU A 176 -6.27 -1.86 -18.98
CA GLU A 176 -5.13 -1.17 -18.36
C GLU A 176 -4.08 -2.17 -17.84
N ALA A 177 -4.47 -3.26 -17.19
CA ALA A 177 -3.52 -4.29 -16.74
C ALA A 177 -2.70 -4.87 -17.91
N ARG A 178 -3.33 -5.13 -19.07
CA ARG A 178 -2.63 -5.57 -20.28
C ARG A 178 -1.71 -4.50 -20.82
N ARG A 179 -2.17 -3.26 -20.88
CA ARG A 179 -1.35 -2.13 -21.34
C ARG A 179 -0.09 -2.00 -20.49
N LEU A 180 -0.23 -2.06 -19.17
CA LEU A 180 0.90 -2.02 -18.24
C LEU A 180 1.85 -3.20 -18.45
N ALA A 181 1.31 -4.41 -18.53
CA ALA A 181 2.11 -5.63 -18.72
C ALA A 181 2.88 -5.66 -20.05
N ASP A 182 2.44 -4.91 -21.06
CA ASP A 182 3.09 -4.80 -22.37
C ASP A 182 4.11 -3.65 -22.46
N LEU A 183 4.26 -2.84 -21.42
CA LEU A 183 5.25 -1.76 -21.41
C LEU A 183 6.67 -2.29 -21.66
N PRO A 184 7.53 -1.54 -22.39
CA PRO A 184 8.89 -1.97 -22.72
C PRO A 184 9.76 -2.36 -21.52
N ASP A 185 9.49 -1.75 -20.36
CA ASP A 185 10.24 -2.00 -19.12
C ASP A 185 9.67 -3.19 -18.33
N PHE A 186 8.40 -3.57 -18.56
CA PHE A 186 7.73 -4.66 -17.84
C PHE A 186 7.77 -5.97 -18.61
N LYS A 187 7.26 -6.00 -19.84
CA LYS A 187 7.28 -7.15 -20.78
C LYS A 187 6.74 -8.48 -20.21
N VAL A 188 5.72 -8.41 -19.37
CA VAL A 188 5.14 -9.57 -18.70
C VAL A 188 3.74 -9.93 -19.21
N LEU A 189 3.30 -9.36 -20.33
CA LEU A 189 1.98 -9.65 -20.90
C LEU A 189 1.72 -11.14 -21.14
N PRO A 190 2.66 -11.93 -21.70
CA PRO A 190 2.45 -13.38 -21.88
C PRO A 190 2.22 -14.08 -20.54
N ARG A 191 2.97 -13.70 -19.50
CA ARG A 191 2.85 -14.28 -18.16
C ARG A 191 1.54 -13.88 -17.46
N LEU A 192 1.09 -12.63 -17.65
CA LEU A 192 -0.21 -12.17 -17.18
C LEU A 192 -1.35 -13.05 -17.73
N GLU A 193 -1.36 -13.29 -19.05
CA GLU A 193 -2.41 -14.08 -19.69
C GLU A 193 -2.35 -15.55 -19.30
N GLU A 194 -1.15 -16.12 -19.19
CA GLU A 194 -0.94 -17.47 -18.71
C GLU A 194 -1.46 -17.65 -17.28
N MET A 195 -1.03 -16.79 -16.35
CA MET A 195 -1.45 -16.84 -14.94
C MET A 195 -2.96 -16.66 -14.81
N ARG A 196 -3.54 -15.74 -15.60
CA ARG A 196 -4.99 -15.53 -15.63
C ARG A 196 -5.73 -16.82 -16.00
N LYS A 197 -5.25 -17.54 -17.02
CA LYS A 197 -5.82 -18.82 -17.43
C LYS A 197 -5.62 -19.89 -16.36
N GLU A 198 -4.40 -20.01 -15.80
CA GLU A 198 -4.10 -20.98 -14.73
C GLU A 198 -5.06 -20.80 -13.54
N VAL A 199 -5.21 -19.56 -13.06
CA VAL A 199 -6.06 -19.26 -11.89
C VAL A 199 -7.56 -19.44 -12.21
N SER A 200 -8.00 -19.06 -13.41
CA SER A 200 -9.39 -19.29 -13.86
C SER A 200 -9.73 -20.76 -13.99
N ASP A 201 -8.78 -21.61 -14.41
CA ASP A 201 -8.96 -23.07 -14.57
C ASP A 201 -8.76 -23.84 -13.23
N GLY A 202 -8.45 -23.15 -12.13
CA GLY A 202 -8.20 -23.75 -10.82
C GLY A 202 -6.89 -24.52 -10.71
N ARG A 203 -5.87 -24.11 -11.46
CA ARG A 203 -4.53 -24.72 -11.48
C ARG A 203 -3.49 -23.93 -10.71
#